data_ad8fd590cc546e1e129f76d24be65e61
#
_entry.id   ad8fd590cc546e1e129f76d24be65e61
#
_cell.length_a   1.000
_cell.length_b   1.000
_cell.length_c   1.000
_cell.angle_alpha   90.00
_cell.angle_beta   90.00
_cell.angle_gamma   90.00
#
_symmetry.space_group_name_H-M   'P 1'
#
loop_
_entity.id
_entity.type
_entity.pdbx_description
1 polymer ?
#
loop_
_entity_poly.entity_id
_entity_poly.type
_entity_poly.pdbx_seq_one_letter_code
_entity_poly.pdbx_strand_id
1 'polypeptide(L)'
;MNTSRLILIISLFWAGLTIFSHKTIAQGVEIEILRDIEYAKPNNVSLKLDICRPKGLTTPRPGMVLTHGGGFRADDKRALFDECQDLAKLGYVAATVNYRFAPTYPYPAQIDDVQYAVRWLRSHAATYKIDPNNMGSLGGSAGGYLATMLGVRDTRDP
;
A
#
# COMPACT_ATOMS: atom_id res chain seq x y z
N MET A 1 31.04 -68.79 48.29
CA MET A 1 31.44 -67.52 47.65
C MET A 1 30.72 -67.40 46.35
N ASN A 2 29.66 -66.62 46.32
CA ASN A 2 28.73 -66.53 45.20
C ASN A 2 28.76 -65.09 44.66
N THR A 3 29.37 -64.91 43.49
CA THR A 3 29.45 -63.58 42.85
C THR A 3 28.31 -63.45 41.85
N SER A 4 27.23 -62.79 42.26
CA SER A 4 26.13 -62.43 41.37
C SER A 4 26.55 -61.32 40.44
N ARG A 5 26.55 -61.57 39.15
CA ARG A 5 26.79 -60.58 38.10
C ARG A 5 25.48 -59.84 37.85
N LEU A 6 25.47 -58.53 38.14
CA LEU A 6 24.42 -57.60 37.85
C LEU A 6 24.50 -57.25 36.35
N ILE A 7 23.50 -57.65 35.53
CA ILE A 7 23.37 -57.24 34.13
C ILE A 7 22.55 -55.95 34.12
N LEU A 8 23.22 -54.85 33.76
CA LEU A 8 22.56 -53.54 33.56
C LEU A 8 22.00 -53.48 32.13
N ILE A 9 20.67 -53.54 32.00
CA ILE A 9 19.99 -53.38 30.72
C ILE A 9 19.74 -51.87 30.55
N ILE A 10 20.50 -51.22 29.65
CA ILE A 10 20.28 -49.85 29.21
C ILE A 10 19.24 -49.87 28.09
N SER A 11 18.01 -49.59 28.40
CA SER A 11 16.96 -49.32 27.39
C SER A 11 17.12 -47.93 26.81
N LEU A 12 17.67 -47.80 25.61
CA LEU A 12 17.66 -46.54 24.84
C LEU A 12 16.23 -46.24 24.36
N PHE A 13 15.59 -45.32 25.04
CA PHE A 13 14.33 -44.72 24.55
C PHE A 13 14.68 -43.72 23.43
N TRP A 14 14.48 -44.14 22.19
CA TRP A 14 14.49 -43.24 21.04
C TRP A 14 13.20 -42.44 21.03
N ALA A 15 13.22 -41.25 21.63
CA ALA A 15 12.15 -40.29 21.45
C ALA A 15 12.27 -39.72 20.03
N GLY A 16 11.48 -40.27 19.10
CA GLY A 16 11.34 -39.77 17.75
C GLY A 16 10.73 -38.36 17.80
N LEU A 17 11.57 -37.35 17.71
CA LEU A 17 11.13 -35.94 17.55
C LEU A 17 10.63 -35.79 16.11
N THR A 18 9.34 -36.06 15.87
CA THR A 18 8.68 -35.71 14.61
C THR A 18 8.56 -34.20 14.54
N ILE A 19 9.54 -33.58 13.86
CA ILE A 19 9.42 -32.17 13.48
C ILE A 19 8.31 -32.08 12.42
N PHE A 20 7.09 -31.80 12.86
CA PHE A 20 6.03 -31.34 11.99
C PHE A 20 6.45 -29.99 11.44
N SER A 21 7.17 -29.99 10.30
CA SER A 21 7.36 -28.80 9.48
C SER A 21 5.98 -28.37 8.97
N HIS A 22 5.30 -27.53 9.73
CA HIS A 22 4.13 -26.82 9.21
C HIS A 22 4.66 -25.89 8.12
N LYS A 23 4.62 -26.36 6.89
CA LYS A 23 4.68 -25.48 5.72
C LYS A 23 3.46 -24.59 5.81
N THR A 24 3.58 -23.47 6.52
CA THR A 24 2.62 -22.37 6.42
C THR A 24 2.72 -21.91 4.98
N ILE A 25 1.84 -22.40 4.12
CA ILE A 25 1.58 -21.78 2.83
C ILE A 25 1.07 -20.40 3.24
N ALA A 26 1.91 -19.38 3.07
CA ALA A 26 1.46 -18.01 3.19
C ALA A 26 0.32 -17.87 2.19
N GLN A 27 -0.92 -17.94 2.67
CA GLN A 27 -2.09 -17.59 1.85
C GLN A 27 -1.85 -16.16 1.43
N GLY A 28 -1.73 -15.94 0.11
CA GLY A 28 -1.53 -14.61 -0.44
C GLY A 28 -2.63 -13.71 0.11
N VAL A 29 -2.25 -12.53 0.60
CA VAL A 29 -3.20 -11.56 1.14
C VAL A 29 -4.23 -11.26 0.06
N GLU A 30 -5.49 -11.59 0.29
CA GLU A 30 -6.58 -11.24 -0.62
C GLU A 30 -6.75 -9.73 -0.58
N ILE A 31 -6.79 -9.10 -1.75
CA ILE A 31 -6.94 -7.65 -1.87
C ILE A 31 -8.29 -7.31 -2.50
N GLU A 32 -8.81 -6.14 -2.19
CA GLU A 32 -9.92 -5.52 -2.90
C GLU A 32 -9.46 -4.25 -3.61
N ILE A 33 -10.12 -3.94 -4.72
CA ILE A 33 -9.80 -2.82 -5.57
C ILE A 33 -11.07 -2.00 -5.77
N LEU A 34 -10.99 -0.73 -5.39
CA LEU A 34 -12.05 0.25 -5.57
C LEU A 34 -11.62 1.19 -6.69
N ARG A 35 -12.42 1.25 -7.77
CA ARG A 35 -12.02 1.96 -8.99
C ARG A 35 -12.80 3.24 -9.21
N ASP A 36 -12.16 4.15 -9.94
CA ASP A 36 -12.78 5.36 -10.53
C ASP A 36 -13.50 6.25 -9.51
N ILE A 37 -12.95 6.35 -8.31
CA ILE A 37 -13.47 7.22 -7.27
C ILE A 37 -13.11 8.67 -7.61
N GLU A 38 -14.11 9.52 -7.83
CA GLU A 38 -13.87 10.96 -8.05
C GLU A 38 -13.48 11.60 -6.72
N TYR A 39 -12.28 12.17 -6.67
CA TYR A 39 -11.78 12.85 -5.48
C TYR A 39 -11.83 14.38 -5.62
N ALA A 40 -11.86 14.90 -6.85
CA ALA A 40 -11.95 16.33 -7.13
C ALA A 40 -12.54 16.59 -8.53
N LYS A 41 -13.03 17.83 -8.75
CA LYS A 41 -13.50 18.27 -10.07
C LYS A 41 -13.11 19.71 -10.38
N PRO A 42 -11.84 20.10 -10.32
CA PRO A 42 -11.41 21.47 -10.62
C PRO A 42 -11.64 21.78 -12.11
N ASN A 43 -12.15 22.98 -12.40
CA ASN A 43 -12.43 23.41 -13.77
C ASN A 43 -13.32 22.43 -14.57
N ASN A 44 -14.25 21.75 -13.92
CA ASN A 44 -15.06 20.65 -14.48
C ASN A 44 -14.28 19.42 -14.98
N VAL A 45 -13.00 19.27 -14.64
CA VAL A 45 -12.21 18.08 -14.92
C VAL A 45 -12.39 17.07 -13.79
N SER A 46 -13.02 15.93 -14.06
CA SER A 46 -13.17 14.85 -13.09
C SER A 46 -11.82 14.19 -12.84
N LEU A 47 -11.30 14.35 -11.64
CA LEU A 47 -10.06 13.71 -11.18
C LEU A 47 -10.42 12.49 -10.34
N LYS A 48 -9.88 11.35 -10.77
CA LYS A 48 -10.22 10.05 -10.18
C LYS A 48 -8.99 9.37 -9.59
N LEU A 49 -9.26 8.49 -8.63
CA LEU A 49 -8.28 7.59 -8.05
C LEU A 49 -8.81 6.16 -8.01
N ASP A 50 -7.90 5.19 -7.93
CA ASP A 50 -8.20 3.80 -7.59
C ASP A 50 -7.53 3.46 -6.27
N ILE A 51 -8.21 2.68 -5.42
CA ILE A 51 -7.66 2.21 -4.14
C ILE A 51 -7.48 0.69 -4.20
N CYS A 52 -6.27 0.22 -3.86
CA CYS A 52 -5.95 -1.16 -3.60
C CYS A 52 -5.69 -1.33 -2.10
N ARG A 53 -6.32 -2.30 -1.45
CA ARG A 53 -6.14 -2.55 -0.02
C ARG A 53 -6.36 -4.03 0.33
N PRO A 54 -5.83 -4.52 1.46
CA PRO A 54 -6.20 -5.84 1.95
C PRO A 54 -7.72 -5.93 2.13
N LYS A 55 -8.30 -7.07 1.75
CA LYS A 55 -9.73 -7.32 1.91
C LYS A 55 -10.08 -7.51 3.39
N GLY A 56 -11.25 -7.02 3.79
CA GLY A 56 -11.78 -7.24 5.13
C GLY A 56 -11.06 -6.47 6.24
N LEU A 57 -10.43 -5.33 5.93
CA LEU A 57 -9.76 -4.49 6.93
C LEU A 57 -10.72 -4.03 8.04
N THR A 58 -10.36 -4.33 9.28
CA THR A 58 -11.05 -3.85 10.48
C THR A 58 -10.32 -2.70 11.16
N THR A 59 -8.99 -2.64 11.01
CA THR A 59 -8.13 -1.61 11.60
C THR A 59 -7.49 -0.74 10.52
N PRO A 60 -7.21 0.55 10.80
CA PRO A 60 -6.49 1.43 9.88
C PRO A 60 -5.10 0.89 9.53
N ARG A 61 -4.66 1.17 8.30
CA ARG A 61 -3.36 0.80 7.76
C ARG A 61 -2.64 2.03 7.22
N PRO A 62 -1.30 2.02 7.15
CA PRO A 62 -0.55 3.09 6.50
C PRO A 62 -1.06 3.31 5.07
N GLY A 63 -1.20 4.59 4.68
CA GLY A 63 -1.64 5.00 3.35
C GLY A 63 -0.46 5.24 2.41
N MET A 64 -0.62 4.94 1.11
CA MET A 64 0.34 5.29 0.06
C MET A 64 -0.37 5.98 -1.10
N VAL A 65 0.14 7.14 -1.53
CA VAL A 65 -0.35 7.84 -2.71
C VAL A 65 0.63 7.64 -3.85
N LEU A 66 0.15 7.11 -4.97
CA LEU A 66 0.95 6.79 -6.14
C LEU A 66 0.64 7.77 -7.27
N THR A 67 1.68 8.44 -7.77
CA THR A 67 1.60 9.45 -8.81
C THR A 67 2.35 8.99 -10.06
N HIS A 68 1.63 8.88 -11.20
CA HIS A 68 2.19 8.39 -12.46
C HIS A 68 3.15 9.40 -13.12
N GLY A 69 3.96 8.92 -14.07
CA GLY A 69 4.87 9.72 -14.88
C GLY A 69 4.19 10.47 -16.01
N GLY A 70 4.81 10.46 -17.19
CA GLY A 70 4.25 11.03 -18.43
C GLY A 70 4.57 12.51 -18.66
N GLY A 71 5.62 13.08 -18.02
CA GLY A 71 6.09 14.45 -18.27
C GLY A 71 5.05 15.52 -17.96
N PHE A 72 4.10 15.28 -17.08
CA PHE A 72 2.95 16.13 -16.75
C PHE A 72 1.97 16.36 -17.92
N ARG A 73 2.02 15.53 -18.96
CA ARG A 73 1.28 15.73 -20.22
C ARG A 73 0.50 14.49 -20.66
N ALA A 74 0.80 13.34 -20.11
CA ALA A 74 0.24 12.06 -20.54
C ALA A 74 0.17 11.06 -19.39
N ASP A 75 -0.38 9.88 -19.69
CA ASP A 75 -0.54 8.75 -18.79
C ASP A 75 -1.76 8.87 -17.87
N ASP A 76 -1.97 7.89 -17.00
CA ASP A 76 -3.05 7.91 -16.05
C ASP A 76 -2.72 7.04 -14.80
N LYS A 77 -3.64 7.02 -13.85
CA LYS A 77 -3.55 6.27 -12.59
C LYS A 77 -3.27 4.76 -12.76
N ARG A 78 -3.54 4.17 -13.95
CA ARG A 78 -3.30 2.74 -14.22
C ARG A 78 -1.83 2.42 -14.42
N ALA A 79 -0.99 3.42 -14.70
CA ALA A 79 0.44 3.20 -14.93
C ALA A 79 1.18 2.64 -13.70
N LEU A 80 0.64 2.82 -12.48
CA LEU A 80 1.21 2.29 -11.22
C LEU A 80 0.23 1.31 -10.55
N PHE A 81 -0.58 0.62 -11.36
CA PHE A 81 -1.61 -0.25 -10.81
C PHE A 81 -1.04 -1.54 -10.18
N ASP A 82 0.03 -2.08 -10.75
CA ASP A 82 0.70 -3.27 -10.21
C ASP A 82 1.37 -2.94 -8.87
N GLU A 83 2.04 -1.79 -8.76
CA GLU A 83 2.62 -1.30 -7.51
C GLU A 83 1.53 -1.05 -6.44
N CYS A 84 0.37 -0.56 -6.86
CA CYS A 84 -0.79 -0.39 -5.99
C CYS A 84 -1.23 -1.72 -5.36
N GLN A 85 -1.34 -2.77 -6.19
CA GLN A 85 -1.71 -4.10 -5.73
C GLN A 85 -0.63 -4.73 -4.84
N ASP A 86 0.64 -4.55 -5.19
CA ASP A 86 1.75 -5.10 -4.42
C ASP A 86 1.85 -4.44 -3.03
N LEU A 87 1.66 -3.13 -2.95
CA LEU A 87 1.56 -2.43 -1.67
C LEU A 87 0.37 -2.93 -0.84
N ALA A 88 -0.77 -3.19 -1.47
CA ALA A 88 -1.92 -3.77 -0.79
C ALA A 88 -1.63 -5.17 -0.23
N LYS A 89 -0.94 -6.03 -0.97
CA LYS A 89 -0.49 -7.35 -0.50
C LYS A 89 0.48 -7.24 0.69
N LEU A 90 1.24 -6.13 0.76
CA LEU A 90 2.14 -5.81 1.88
C LEU A 90 1.42 -5.16 3.07
N GLY A 91 0.10 -4.97 2.99
CA GLY A 91 -0.72 -4.48 4.10
C GLY A 91 -0.97 -2.97 4.10
N TYR A 92 -0.58 -2.24 3.06
CA TYR A 92 -0.90 -0.82 2.90
C TYR A 92 -2.30 -0.61 2.31
N VAL A 93 -2.84 0.58 2.47
CA VAL A 93 -3.93 1.10 1.65
C VAL A 93 -3.29 2.03 0.62
N ALA A 94 -3.19 1.59 -0.62
CA ALA A 94 -2.54 2.33 -1.70
C ALA A 94 -3.58 2.98 -2.62
N ALA A 95 -3.33 4.21 -3.08
CA ALA A 95 -4.19 4.94 -4.00
C ALA A 95 -3.37 5.48 -5.19
N THR A 96 -3.71 5.04 -6.40
CA THR A 96 -3.20 5.65 -7.63
C THR A 96 -4.09 6.82 -8.04
N VAL A 97 -3.51 7.96 -8.40
CA VAL A 97 -4.27 9.20 -8.64
C VAL A 97 -4.03 9.78 -10.02
N ASN A 98 -5.08 10.31 -10.66
CA ASN A 98 -4.96 11.19 -11.81
C ASN A 98 -4.71 12.62 -11.36
N TYR A 99 -4.11 13.42 -12.21
CA TYR A 99 -3.94 14.86 -12.05
C TYR A 99 -4.05 15.56 -13.42
N ARG A 100 -4.33 16.88 -13.43
CA ARG A 100 -4.47 17.65 -14.66
C ARG A 100 -3.14 17.83 -15.37
N PHE A 101 -3.18 17.99 -16.70
CA PHE A 101 -1.99 18.01 -17.55
C PHE A 101 -1.70 19.40 -18.12
N ALA A 102 -0.40 19.68 -18.23
CA ALA A 102 0.11 20.78 -19.04
C ALA A 102 0.00 20.43 -20.53
N PRO A 103 -0.07 21.42 -21.44
CA PRO A 103 -0.05 22.87 -21.17
C PRO A 103 -1.41 23.45 -20.78
N THR A 104 -2.52 22.68 -20.91
CA THR A 104 -3.88 23.17 -20.63
C THR A 104 -4.00 23.66 -19.19
N TYR A 105 -3.38 22.95 -18.25
CA TYR A 105 -3.32 23.30 -16.84
C TYR A 105 -1.86 23.46 -16.43
N PRO A 106 -1.31 24.70 -16.48
CA PRO A 106 0.11 24.91 -16.12
C PRO A 106 0.35 24.69 -14.64
N TYR A 107 1.63 24.61 -14.25
CA TYR A 107 2.03 24.62 -12.85
C TYR A 107 1.38 25.81 -12.10
N PRO A 108 0.85 25.60 -10.88
CA PRO A 108 1.04 24.45 -10.00
C PRO A 108 -0.10 23.39 -10.05
N ALA A 109 -0.94 23.37 -11.07
CA ALA A 109 -2.16 22.54 -11.10
C ALA A 109 -1.89 21.06 -10.74
N GLN A 110 -0.79 20.47 -11.19
CA GLN A 110 -0.43 19.07 -10.94
C GLN A 110 -0.18 18.82 -9.46
N ILE A 111 0.60 19.70 -8.82
CA ILE A 111 0.89 19.55 -7.39
C ILE A 111 -0.33 19.85 -6.52
N ASP A 112 -1.14 20.83 -6.90
CA ASP A 112 -2.39 21.15 -6.18
C ASP A 112 -3.36 19.97 -6.20
N ASP A 113 -3.48 19.30 -7.34
CA ASP A 113 -4.36 18.13 -7.51
C ASP A 113 -3.90 16.97 -6.61
N VAL A 114 -2.61 16.61 -6.62
CA VAL A 114 -2.12 15.50 -5.80
C VAL A 114 -2.13 15.83 -4.30
N GLN A 115 -1.89 17.10 -3.92
CA GLN A 115 -2.08 17.55 -2.54
C GLN A 115 -3.56 17.43 -2.12
N TYR A 116 -4.47 17.79 -3.02
CA TYR A 116 -5.91 17.62 -2.76
C TYR A 116 -6.27 16.15 -2.57
N ALA A 117 -5.71 15.25 -3.40
CA ALA A 117 -5.92 13.79 -3.23
C ALA A 117 -5.48 13.32 -1.84
N VAL A 118 -4.34 13.78 -1.33
CA VAL A 118 -3.88 13.45 0.03
C VAL A 118 -4.88 13.94 1.08
N ARG A 119 -5.34 15.21 0.97
CA ARG A 119 -6.34 15.75 1.91
C ARG A 119 -7.65 14.98 1.84
N TRP A 120 -8.10 14.65 0.64
CA TRP A 120 -9.31 13.86 0.42
C TRP A 120 -9.20 12.46 1.04
N LEU A 121 -8.08 11.78 0.85
CA LEU A 121 -7.82 10.46 1.47
C LEU A 121 -7.81 10.56 3.00
N ARG A 122 -7.22 11.61 3.58
CA ARG A 122 -7.25 11.85 5.02
C ARG A 122 -8.67 12.09 5.54
N SER A 123 -9.46 12.88 4.85
CA SER A 123 -10.86 13.15 5.24
C SER A 123 -11.75 11.91 5.13
N HIS A 124 -11.39 10.94 4.27
CA HIS A 124 -12.10 9.68 4.08
C HIS A 124 -11.37 8.48 4.75
N ALA A 125 -10.42 8.75 5.63
CA ALA A 125 -9.56 7.74 6.24
C ALA A 125 -10.35 6.62 6.94
N ALA A 126 -11.40 6.95 7.66
CA ALA A 126 -12.26 5.98 8.34
C ALA A 126 -12.94 5.02 7.35
N THR A 127 -13.43 5.54 6.22
CA THR A 127 -14.12 4.77 5.17
C THR A 127 -13.18 3.77 4.51
N TYR A 128 -11.97 4.20 4.18
CA TYR A 128 -11.02 3.37 3.47
C TYR A 128 -10.03 2.63 4.38
N LYS A 129 -10.15 2.81 5.71
CA LYS A 129 -9.25 2.22 6.71
C LYS A 129 -7.80 2.66 6.52
N ILE A 130 -7.61 3.94 6.27
CA ILE A 130 -6.29 4.59 6.21
C ILE A 130 -5.96 5.15 7.59
N ASP A 131 -4.69 5.01 8.01
CA ASP A 131 -4.15 5.81 9.11
C ASP A 131 -3.74 7.20 8.56
N PRO A 132 -4.49 8.27 8.87
CA PRO A 132 -4.23 9.59 8.29
C PRO A 132 -2.90 10.21 8.76
N ASN A 133 -2.32 9.72 9.84
CA ASN A 133 -1.05 10.18 10.40
C ASN A 133 0.15 9.43 9.83
N ASN A 134 -0.10 8.34 9.11
CA ASN A 134 0.95 7.47 8.58
C ASN A 134 0.75 7.28 7.07
N MET A 135 1.05 8.31 6.32
CA MET A 135 0.90 8.32 4.86
C MET A 135 2.24 8.62 4.17
N GLY A 136 2.53 7.85 3.13
CA GLY A 136 3.66 8.02 2.24
C GLY A 136 3.24 8.31 0.79
N SER A 137 4.22 8.58 -0.06
CA SER A 137 4.02 8.77 -1.49
C SER A 137 5.08 8.04 -2.31
N LEU A 138 4.68 7.61 -3.51
CA LEU A 138 5.53 6.94 -4.48
C LEU A 138 5.21 7.45 -5.89
N GLY A 139 6.22 7.54 -6.75
CA GLY A 139 6.00 7.92 -8.15
C GLY A 139 7.26 7.76 -8.98
N GLY A 140 7.08 7.67 -10.30
CA GLY A 140 8.17 7.60 -11.28
C GLY A 140 8.25 8.86 -12.15
N SER A 141 9.46 9.30 -12.53
CA SER A 141 9.64 10.45 -13.45
C SER A 141 8.91 11.71 -12.95
N ALA A 142 8.02 12.30 -13.74
CA ALA A 142 7.18 13.43 -13.33
C ALA A 142 6.37 13.13 -12.05
N GLY A 143 5.89 11.90 -11.91
CA GLY A 143 5.23 11.46 -10.67
C GLY A 143 6.19 11.38 -9.48
N GLY A 144 7.45 11.04 -9.70
CA GLY A 144 8.50 11.09 -8.67
C GLY A 144 8.71 12.51 -8.13
N TYR A 145 8.70 13.51 -9.01
CA TYR A 145 8.70 14.91 -8.60
C TYR A 145 7.47 15.22 -7.72
N LEU A 146 6.26 14.83 -8.16
CA LEU A 146 5.03 15.09 -7.39
C LEU A 146 5.06 14.38 -6.03
N ALA A 147 5.52 13.12 -5.98
CA ALA A 147 5.68 12.38 -4.73
C ALA A 147 6.66 13.06 -3.77
N THR A 148 7.79 13.55 -4.28
CA THR A 148 8.76 14.34 -3.48
C THR A 148 8.12 15.62 -2.95
N MET A 149 7.40 16.34 -3.80
CA MET A 149 6.73 17.59 -3.40
C MET A 149 5.65 17.36 -2.33
N LEU A 150 4.95 16.22 -2.34
CA LEU A 150 4.02 15.84 -1.26
C LEU A 150 4.73 15.66 0.09
N GLY A 151 5.99 15.23 0.08
CA GLY A 151 6.78 15.05 1.30
C GLY A 151 7.38 16.35 1.87
N VAL A 152 7.65 17.36 1.01
CA VAL A 152 8.35 18.60 1.43
C VAL A 152 7.43 19.82 1.53
N ARG A 153 6.28 19.81 0.87
CA ARG A 153 5.28 20.88 1.01
C ARG A 153 4.26 20.53 2.09
N ASP A 154 3.81 21.53 2.82
CA ASP A 154 2.73 21.30 3.78
C ASP A 154 1.43 20.94 3.06
N THR A 155 0.90 19.76 3.34
CA THR A 155 -0.37 19.26 2.78
C THR A 155 -1.54 19.44 3.76
N ARG A 156 -1.30 20.10 4.90
CA ARG A 156 -2.32 20.35 5.94
C ARG A 156 -3.11 21.63 5.70
N ASP A 157 -2.59 22.52 4.88
CA ASP A 157 -3.28 23.77 4.56
C ASP A 157 -4.55 23.50 3.76
N PRO A 158 -5.61 24.24 4.09
CA PRO A 158 -6.93 24.09 3.50
C PRO A 158 -6.99 24.45 2.01
#